data_c3b3d4efbfc6055ca8efc2a2e1e0c6dc
#
_entry.id   c3b3d4efbfc6055ca8efc2a2e1e0c6dc
#
_cell.length_a   1.000
_cell.length_b   1.000
_cell.length_c   1.000
_cell.angle_alpha   90.00
_cell.angle_beta   90.00
_cell.angle_gamma   90.00
#
_symmetry.space_group_name_H-M   'P 1'
#
loop_
_entity.id
_entity.type
_entity.pdbx_description
1 polymer ?
#
loop_
_entity_poly.entity_id
_entity_poly.type
_entity_poly.pdbx_seq_one_letter_code
_entity_poly.pdbx_strand_id
1 'polypeptide(L)'
;FLLLIIGVLPVYAQKKSKEKIYRLPDDLETLAGDPALLKKPEGLTVAAYAFPNYHASALHNKIYSQGWTEYNLIRSARPWFEGHQQPRTPLLGELDESKPSTWETYNKLCKQSGIDVLIWDWYWYDGKPCLHEALENGFLEASNTKDVKFACMWTNHPWYVLYPTKRTDGSNAYPPSFDAP
;
A
#
# COMPACT_ATOMS: atom_id res chain seq x y z
N PHE A 1 3.21 0.33 0.01
CA PHE A 1 4.11 1.46 -0.25
C PHE A 1 3.75 2.69 0.56
N LEU A 2 2.48 2.94 0.81
CA LEU A 2 2.04 3.97 1.78
C LEU A 2 2.54 3.68 3.20
N LEU A 3 2.80 2.42 3.53
CA LEU A 3 3.49 2.02 4.77
C LEU A 3 4.89 2.63 4.91
N LEU A 4 5.55 2.95 3.80
CA LEU A 4 6.87 3.63 3.81
C LEU A 4 6.75 5.13 4.12
N ILE A 5 5.64 5.76 3.75
CA ILE A 5 5.38 7.17 4.09
C ILE A 5 5.14 7.33 5.61
N ILE A 6 4.49 6.33 6.22
CA ILE A 6 4.33 6.25 7.68
C ILE A 6 5.64 5.87 8.38
N GLY A 7 6.56 5.20 7.67
CA GLY A 7 7.89 4.81 8.18
C GLY A 7 8.89 5.96 8.34
N VAL A 8 8.60 7.15 7.86
CA VAL A 8 9.44 8.36 8.02
C VAL A 8 9.08 9.17 9.28
N LEU A 9 8.11 8.71 10.07
CA LEU A 9 7.95 9.27 11.41
C LEU A 9 9.21 8.93 12.24
N PRO A 10 9.80 9.92 12.93
CA PRO A 10 11.15 9.80 13.48
C PRO A 10 11.26 8.63 14.46
N VAL A 11 12.37 7.92 14.36
CA VAL A 11 12.85 6.82 15.22
C VAL A 11 12.95 7.19 16.72
N TYR A 12 12.37 8.28 17.15
CA TYR A 12 12.47 8.79 18.53
C TYR A 12 11.56 8.11 19.55
N ALA A 13 10.72 7.14 19.16
CA ALA A 13 9.79 6.48 20.11
C ALA A 13 10.33 5.16 20.71
N GLN A 14 11.62 4.86 20.61
CA GLN A 14 12.21 3.68 21.26
C GLN A 14 12.84 4.03 22.61
N LYS A 15 12.02 4.38 23.60
CA LYS A 15 12.38 4.20 25.00
C LYS A 15 11.25 3.47 25.70
N LYS A 16 11.60 2.23 26.15
CA LYS A 16 10.85 1.36 27.08
C LYS A 16 9.61 2.02 27.70
N SER A 17 8.43 1.65 27.25
CA SER A 17 7.22 1.73 28.07
C SER A 17 6.26 0.62 27.64
N LYS A 18 5.69 -0.01 28.69
CA LYS A 18 4.60 -0.96 28.67
C LYS A 18 3.57 -0.59 27.60
N GLU A 19 3.03 -1.61 26.92
CA GLU A 19 1.95 -1.54 25.94
C GLU A 19 1.19 -0.21 25.91
N LYS A 20 1.66 0.72 25.08
CA LYS A 20 0.82 1.83 24.65
C LYS A 20 0.01 1.29 23.48
N ILE A 21 -1.25 1.02 23.75
CA ILE A 21 -2.26 0.92 22.71
C ILE A 21 -2.25 2.28 22.00
N TYR A 22 -1.62 2.36 20.83
CA TYR A 22 -1.69 3.54 20.00
C TYR A 22 -3.14 3.64 19.50
N ARG A 23 -3.91 4.56 20.10
CA ARG A 23 -5.14 5.01 19.46
C ARG A 23 -4.75 5.89 18.28
N LEU A 24 -5.44 5.66 17.16
CA LEU A 24 -5.42 6.65 16.06
C LEU A 24 -5.71 8.03 16.67
N PRO A 25 -4.92 9.04 16.35
CA PRO A 25 -5.31 10.40 16.65
C PRO A 25 -6.68 10.66 16.03
N ASP A 26 -7.57 11.30 16.79
CA ASP A 26 -8.90 11.69 16.28
C ASP A 26 -8.77 12.64 15.08
N ASP A 27 -7.59 13.20 14.91
CA ASP A 27 -7.22 14.10 13.82
C ASP A 27 -6.04 13.52 13.01
N LEU A 28 -6.30 13.20 11.74
CA LEU A 28 -5.26 12.75 10.80
C LEU A 28 -4.16 13.79 10.58
N GLU A 29 -4.40 15.05 10.88
CA GLU A 29 -3.39 16.11 10.75
C GLU A 29 -2.19 15.88 11.67
N THR A 30 -2.41 15.26 12.83
CA THR A 30 -1.33 14.92 13.75
C THR A 30 -0.42 13.79 13.24
N LEU A 31 -0.87 12.99 12.28
CA LEU A 31 -0.08 11.90 11.67
C LEU A 31 0.93 12.42 10.65
N ALA A 32 0.62 13.50 9.97
CA ALA A 32 1.48 14.08 8.93
C ALA A 32 2.68 14.86 9.51
N GLY A 33 2.74 15.04 10.84
CA GLY A 33 3.76 15.89 11.49
C GLY A 33 3.51 17.38 11.28
N ASP A 34 4.49 18.21 11.69
CA ASP A 34 4.40 19.65 11.52
C ASP A 34 4.55 20.04 10.04
N PRO A 35 3.49 20.61 9.40
CA PRO A 35 3.56 21.03 8.00
C PRO A 35 4.67 22.07 7.73
N ALA A 36 5.09 22.82 8.77
CA ALA A 36 6.18 23.79 8.63
C ALA A 36 7.55 23.11 8.39
N LEU A 37 7.71 21.86 8.81
CA LEU A 37 8.92 21.07 8.59
C LEU A 37 8.98 20.47 7.18
N LEU A 38 7.85 20.45 6.47
CA LEU A 38 7.68 19.81 5.16
C LEU A 38 7.68 20.85 4.02
N LYS A 39 8.33 22.01 4.22
CA LYS A 39 8.45 23.02 3.17
C LYS A 39 9.27 22.48 2.01
N LYS A 40 8.55 22.05 0.99
CA LYS A 40 9.13 21.63 -0.28
C LYS A 40 9.68 22.85 -1.03
N PRO A 41 10.91 22.77 -1.59
CA PRO A 41 11.41 23.82 -2.48
C PRO A 41 10.44 24.11 -3.62
N GLU A 42 10.36 25.39 -4.01
CA GLU A 42 9.55 25.80 -5.15
C GLU A 42 10.02 25.08 -6.44
N GLY A 43 9.07 24.62 -7.23
CA GLY A 43 9.36 23.89 -8.48
C GLY A 43 9.69 22.40 -8.31
N LEU A 44 9.84 21.90 -7.07
CA LEU A 44 10.06 20.47 -6.82
C LEU A 44 8.74 19.70 -6.93
N THR A 45 8.72 18.67 -7.76
CA THR A 45 7.63 17.68 -7.79
C THR A 45 8.09 16.40 -7.08
N VAL A 46 7.33 15.94 -6.11
CA VAL A 46 7.58 14.69 -5.38
C VAL A 46 6.60 13.63 -5.85
N ALA A 47 7.12 12.51 -6.31
CA ALA A 47 6.31 11.37 -6.72
C ALA A 47 6.59 10.15 -5.83
N ALA A 48 5.56 9.35 -5.59
CA ALA A 48 5.66 8.09 -4.88
C ALA A 48 5.03 6.97 -5.69
N TYR A 49 5.61 5.77 -5.62
CA TYR A 49 4.99 4.58 -6.19
C TYR A 49 3.78 4.15 -5.38
N ALA A 50 2.73 3.70 -6.07
CA ALA A 50 1.54 3.12 -5.49
C ALA A 50 1.39 1.68 -6.00
N PHE A 51 1.58 0.72 -5.10
CA PHE A 51 1.40 -0.71 -5.36
C PHE A 51 0.01 -1.13 -4.86
N PRO A 52 -0.95 -1.45 -5.75
CA PRO A 52 -2.37 -1.62 -5.41
C PRO A 52 -2.67 -3.04 -4.93
N ASN A 53 -2.23 -3.45 -3.77
CA ASN A 53 -2.33 -4.84 -3.32
C ASN A 53 -3.07 -5.06 -1.99
N TYR A 54 -3.57 -3.99 -1.36
CA TYR A 54 -4.26 -4.06 -0.07
C TYR A 54 -5.79 -4.10 -0.21
N HIS A 55 -6.28 -4.85 -1.19
CA HIS A 55 -7.69 -5.13 -1.41
C HIS A 55 -7.88 -6.57 -1.91
N ALA A 56 -9.07 -7.13 -1.72
CA ALA A 56 -9.40 -8.41 -2.30
C ALA A 56 -9.65 -8.26 -3.81
N SER A 57 -9.01 -9.10 -4.61
CA SER A 57 -9.18 -9.13 -6.06
C SER A 57 -9.52 -10.54 -6.56
N ALA A 58 -10.07 -10.62 -7.77
CA ALA A 58 -10.32 -11.91 -8.41
C ALA A 58 -9.03 -12.75 -8.53
N LEU A 59 -7.91 -12.07 -8.74
CA LEU A 59 -6.59 -12.66 -8.83
C LEU A 59 -6.18 -13.30 -7.50
N HIS A 60 -6.22 -12.56 -6.40
CA HIS A 60 -5.87 -13.05 -5.06
C HIS A 60 -6.78 -14.19 -4.61
N ASN A 61 -8.08 -14.07 -4.87
CA ASN A 61 -9.04 -15.12 -4.56
C ASN A 61 -8.73 -16.44 -5.25
N LYS A 62 -8.25 -16.38 -6.49
CA LYS A 62 -7.86 -17.56 -7.27
C LYS A 62 -6.58 -18.20 -6.76
N ILE A 63 -5.60 -17.40 -6.33
CA ILE A 63 -4.26 -17.90 -5.98
C ILE A 63 -4.19 -18.35 -4.54
N TYR A 64 -4.72 -17.53 -3.66
CA TYR A 64 -4.53 -17.71 -2.22
C TYR A 64 -5.81 -18.25 -1.57
N SER A 65 -6.77 -17.38 -1.33
CA SER A 65 -8.06 -17.74 -0.74
C SER A 65 -9.06 -16.60 -0.94
N GLN A 66 -10.33 -16.90 -0.80
CA GLN A 66 -11.39 -15.89 -0.85
C GLN A 66 -11.13 -14.75 0.16
N GLY A 67 -11.14 -13.51 -0.31
CA GLY A 67 -10.94 -12.32 0.50
C GLY A 67 -9.49 -12.07 0.93
N TRP A 68 -8.52 -12.76 0.31
CA TRP A 68 -7.12 -12.55 0.64
C TRP A 68 -6.64 -11.16 0.21
N THR A 69 -5.80 -10.55 1.06
CA THR A 69 -5.10 -9.28 0.81
C THR A 69 -3.70 -9.37 1.40
N GLU A 70 -2.80 -8.42 1.09
CA GLU A 70 -1.47 -8.32 1.71
C GLU A 70 -1.51 -8.19 3.24
N TYR A 71 -2.62 -7.75 3.83
CA TYR A 71 -2.78 -7.75 5.28
C TYR A 71 -2.69 -9.14 5.89
N ASN A 72 -3.00 -10.20 5.13
CA ASN A 72 -2.83 -11.58 5.58
C ASN A 72 -1.37 -11.88 5.90
N LEU A 73 -0.42 -11.34 5.11
CA LEU A 73 1.01 -11.48 5.37
C LEU A 73 1.43 -10.69 6.61
N ILE A 74 0.94 -9.46 6.74
CA ILE A 74 1.22 -8.63 7.92
C ILE A 74 0.76 -9.34 9.19
N ARG A 75 -0.48 -9.83 9.21
CA ARG A 75 -1.04 -10.56 10.38
C ARG A 75 -0.28 -11.84 10.70
N SER A 76 0.28 -12.51 9.70
CA SER A 76 1.03 -13.76 9.87
C SER A 76 2.50 -13.56 10.24
N ALA A 77 3.00 -12.33 10.20
CA ALA A 77 4.39 -12.04 10.50
C ALA A 77 4.74 -12.40 11.96
N ARG A 78 5.94 -12.92 12.16
CA ARG A 78 6.43 -13.36 13.47
C ARG A 78 7.80 -12.75 13.77
N PRO A 79 8.14 -12.50 15.03
CA PRO A 79 9.49 -12.13 15.42
C PRO A 79 10.52 -13.18 14.97
N TRP A 80 11.64 -12.71 14.42
CA TRP A 80 12.77 -13.55 13.99
C TRP A 80 13.90 -13.58 15.04
N PHE A 81 13.92 -12.60 15.94
CA PHE A 81 14.89 -12.46 17.01
C PHE A 81 14.28 -11.70 18.18
N GLU A 82 14.90 -11.77 19.33
CA GLU A 82 14.48 -11.04 20.54
C GLU A 82 14.42 -9.52 20.28
N GLY A 83 13.31 -8.88 20.64
CA GLY A 83 13.07 -7.45 20.41
C GLY A 83 12.54 -7.11 18.99
N HIS A 84 12.46 -8.07 18.07
CA HIS A 84 11.83 -7.82 16.77
C HIS A 84 10.32 -7.69 16.93
N GLN A 85 9.82 -6.49 16.72
CA GLN A 85 8.40 -6.18 16.87
C GLN A 85 7.62 -6.64 15.63
N GLN A 86 6.93 -7.77 15.72
CA GLN A 86 6.04 -8.32 14.72
C GLN A 86 4.86 -9.06 15.39
N PRO A 87 3.67 -9.08 14.77
CA PRO A 87 3.28 -8.32 13.56
C PRO A 87 3.16 -6.81 13.85
N ARG A 88 3.39 -5.99 12.80
CA ARG A 88 3.15 -4.55 12.88
C ARG A 88 1.77 -4.24 12.29
N THR A 89 0.86 -3.81 13.13
CA THR A 89 -0.46 -3.34 12.67
C THR A 89 -0.33 -1.95 12.06
N PRO A 90 -0.90 -1.70 10.87
CA PRO A 90 -0.94 -0.36 10.30
C PRO A 90 -1.66 0.61 11.24
N LEU A 91 -1.12 1.82 11.39
CA LEU A 91 -1.70 2.84 12.29
C LEU A 91 -3.12 3.25 11.88
N LEU A 92 -3.39 3.30 10.58
CA LEU A 92 -4.71 3.60 10.01
C LEU A 92 -5.66 2.39 10.00
N GLY A 93 -5.22 1.23 10.51
CA GLY A 93 -5.93 -0.01 10.36
C GLY A 93 -5.76 -0.63 8.97
N GLU A 94 -6.52 -1.68 8.70
CA GLU A 94 -6.51 -2.40 7.44
C GLU A 94 -7.52 -1.77 6.48
N LEU A 95 -7.10 -0.75 5.76
CA LEU A 95 -7.95 -0.03 4.82
C LEU A 95 -8.02 -0.78 3.48
N ASP A 96 -9.24 -0.96 2.95
CA ASP A 96 -9.48 -1.58 1.65
C ASP A 96 -9.24 -0.56 0.53
N GLU A 97 -8.19 -0.77 -0.27
CA GLU A 97 -7.79 0.14 -1.35
C GLU A 97 -8.78 0.18 -2.52
N SER A 98 -9.72 -0.76 -2.61
CA SER A 98 -10.81 -0.68 -3.59
C SER A 98 -11.91 0.32 -3.22
N LYS A 99 -11.81 1.01 -2.08
CA LYS A 99 -12.81 1.94 -1.57
C LYS A 99 -12.38 3.40 -1.74
N PRO A 100 -13.28 4.28 -2.22
CA PRO A 100 -13.00 5.71 -2.33
C PRO A 100 -12.56 6.36 -1.02
N SER A 101 -13.18 6.01 0.10
CA SER A 101 -12.87 6.55 1.43
C SER A 101 -11.43 6.28 1.88
N THR A 102 -10.86 5.15 1.47
CA THR A 102 -9.44 4.85 1.70
C THR A 102 -8.55 5.87 0.98
N TRP A 103 -8.85 6.14 -0.27
CA TRP A 103 -8.07 7.10 -1.07
C TRP A 103 -8.33 8.55 -0.69
N GLU A 104 -9.50 8.86 -0.18
CA GLU A 104 -9.74 10.18 0.44
C GLU A 104 -8.79 10.42 1.61
N THR A 105 -8.57 9.40 2.43
CA THR A 105 -7.60 9.43 3.52
C THR A 105 -6.17 9.52 2.99
N TYR A 106 -5.80 8.67 2.04
CA TYR A 106 -4.45 8.62 1.50
C TYR A 106 -4.08 9.88 0.71
N ASN A 107 -4.99 10.42 -0.08
CA ASN A 107 -4.78 11.67 -0.81
C ASN A 107 -4.57 12.86 0.13
N LYS A 108 -5.34 12.92 1.24
CA LYS A 108 -5.14 13.92 2.28
C LYS A 108 -3.74 13.83 2.88
N LEU A 109 -3.29 12.62 3.23
CA LEU A 109 -1.94 12.38 3.76
C LEU A 109 -0.85 12.70 2.74
N CYS A 110 -1.01 12.32 1.46
CA CYS A 110 -0.09 12.67 0.40
C CYS A 110 0.09 14.17 0.29
N LYS A 111 -1.02 14.92 0.24
CA LYS A 111 -1.01 16.37 0.17
C LYS A 111 -0.32 17.02 1.37
N GLN A 112 -0.64 16.56 2.57
CA GLN A 112 -0.02 17.03 3.81
C GLN A 112 1.48 16.73 3.88
N SER A 113 1.91 15.60 3.30
CA SER A 113 3.31 15.17 3.27
C SER A 113 4.09 15.69 2.06
N GLY A 114 3.49 16.55 1.24
CA GLY A 114 4.14 17.16 0.08
C GLY A 114 4.31 16.22 -1.12
N ILE A 115 3.58 15.11 -1.19
CA ILE A 115 3.54 14.21 -2.34
C ILE A 115 2.56 14.75 -3.36
N ASP A 116 3.03 14.98 -4.59
CA ASP A 116 2.25 15.57 -5.68
C ASP A 116 1.67 14.54 -6.63
N VAL A 117 2.37 13.41 -6.79
CA VAL A 117 2.07 12.41 -7.83
C VAL A 117 2.15 11.01 -7.26
N LEU A 118 1.17 10.18 -7.57
CA LEU A 118 1.22 8.74 -7.38
C LEU A 118 1.54 8.06 -8.72
N ILE A 119 2.58 7.23 -8.73
CA ILE A 119 2.97 6.40 -9.87
C ILE A 119 2.42 5.00 -9.60
N TRP A 120 1.37 4.65 -10.31
CA TRP A 120 0.64 3.40 -10.11
C TRP A 120 1.33 2.26 -10.84
N ASP A 121 1.63 1.18 -10.14
CA ASP A 121 1.96 -0.10 -10.73
C ASP A 121 0.73 -0.62 -11.46
N TRP A 122 0.76 -0.58 -12.80
CA TRP A 122 -0.35 -1.02 -13.64
C TRP A 122 -0.05 -2.39 -14.23
N TYR A 123 -0.95 -3.33 -13.97
CA TYR A 123 -0.81 -4.73 -14.40
C TYR A 123 -1.83 -5.07 -15.47
N TRP A 124 -1.34 -5.71 -16.52
CA TRP A 124 -2.17 -6.20 -17.61
C TRP A 124 -1.73 -7.61 -17.99
N TYR A 125 -2.55 -8.62 -17.68
CA TYR A 125 -2.27 -10.02 -17.96
C TYR A 125 -3.47 -10.66 -18.61
N ASP A 126 -3.24 -11.61 -19.55
CA ASP A 126 -4.29 -12.34 -20.27
C ASP A 126 -5.34 -11.41 -20.92
N GLY A 127 -4.91 -10.30 -21.50
CA GLY A 127 -5.79 -9.38 -22.20
C GLY A 127 -6.70 -8.54 -21.32
N LYS A 128 -6.44 -8.46 -20.00
CA LYS A 128 -7.25 -7.69 -19.04
C LYS A 128 -6.41 -7.08 -17.94
N PRO A 129 -6.90 -5.99 -17.31
CA PRO A 129 -6.25 -5.39 -16.16
C PRO A 129 -6.31 -6.32 -14.94
N CYS A 130 -5.30 -6.25 -14.09
CA CYS A 130 -5.23 -6.94 -12.82
C CYS A 130 -4.94 -5.94 -11.70
N LEU A 131 -5.48 -6.18 -10.50
CA LEU A 131 -5.36 -5.30 -9.33
C LEU A 131 -5.80 -3.84 -9.61
N HIS A 132 -6.64 -3.65 -10.59
CA HIS A 132 -7.06 -2.34 -11.10
C HIS A 132 -8.11 -1.68 -10.19
N GLU A 133 -8.76 -2.45 -9.33
CA GLU A 133 -9.87 -2.01 -8.48
C GLU A 133 -9.45 -0.87 -7.53
N ALA A 134 -8.20 -0.89 -7.06
CA ALA A 134 -7.67 0.17 -6.21
C ALA A 134 -7.58 1.52 -6.95
N LEU A 135 -7.17 1.51 -8.22
CA LEU A 135 -7.14 2.71 -9.05
C LEU A 135 -8.55 3.11 -9.48
N GLU A 136 -9.28 2.18 -10.13
CA GLU A 136 -10.54 2.49 -10.81
C GLU A 136 -11.69 2.73 -9.83
N ASN A 137 -11.88 1.83 -8.85
CA ASN A 137 -13.00 1.92 -7.91
C ASN A 137 -12.64 2.72 -6.64
N GLY A 138 -11.35 2.79 -6.32
CA GLY A 138 -10.83 3.48 -5.15
C GLY A 138 -10.41 4.92 -5.46
N PHE A 139 -9.21 5.08 -6.05
CA PHE A 139 -8.58 6.38 -6.23
C PHE A 139 -9.37 7.31 -7.16
N LEU A 140 -9.80 6.84 -8.33
CA LEU A 140 -10.49 7.68 -9.31
C LEU A 140 -11.88 8.12 -8.84
N GLU A 141 -12.52 7.34 -7.97
CA GLU A 141 -13.83 7.63 -7.38
C GLU A 141 -13.74 8.43 -6.06
N ALA A 142 -12.54 8.67 -5.55
CA ALA A 142 -12.36 9.47 -4.34
C ALA A 142 -12.71 10.95 -4.60
N SER A 143 -13.44 11.57 -3.68
CA SER A 143 -13.93 12.97 -3.83
C SER A 143 -12.79 14.01 -3.93
N ASN A 144 -11.60 13.66 -3.45
CA ASN A 144 -10.40 14.50 -3.46
C ASN A 144 -9.31 14.02 -4.42
N THR A 145 -9.61 13.21 -5.43
CA THR A 145 -8.67 12.70 -6.44
C THR A 145 -7.84 13.81 -7.08
N LYS A 146 -8.43 14.97 -7.34
CA LYS A 146 -7.74 16.13 -7.94
C LYS A 146 -6.62 16.73 -7.07
N ASP A 147 -6.54 16.36 -5.80
CA ASP A 147 -5.51 16.86 -4.88
C ASP A 147 -4.15 16.19 -5.10
N VAL A 148 -4.13 15.04 -5.75
CA VAL A 148 -2.91 14.27 -6.06
C VAL A 148 -2.97 13.84 -7.52
N LYS A 149 -1.96 14.19 -8.29
CA LYS A 149 -1.83 13.73 -9.68
C LYS A 149 -1.47 12.25 -9.73
N PHE A 150 -1.67 11.61 -10.87
CA PHE A 150 -1.22 10.24 -11.05
C PHE A 150 -0.66 9.97 -12.44
N ALA A 151 0.14 8.91 -12.53
CA ALA A 151 0.61 8.31 -13.76
C ALA A 151 0.56 6.78 -13.59
N CYS A 152 0.37 6.05 -14.69
CA CYS A 152 0.47 4.61 -14.68
C CYS A 152 1.87 4.18 -15.13
N MET A 153 2.46 3.25 -14.39
CA MET A 153 3.68 2.56 -14.76
C MET A 153 3.30 1.15 -15.22
N TRP A 154 3.50 0.87 -16.49
CA TRP A 154 3.26 -0.48 -17.01
C TRP A 154 4.25 -1.46 -16.42
N THR A 155 3.73 -2.41 -15.65
CA THR A 155 4.53 -3.48 -15.05
C THR A 155 4.71 -4.61 -16.06
N ASN A 156 5.81 -4.55 -16.81
CA ASN A 156 6.11 -5.48 -17.92
C ASN A 156 6.97 -6.65 -17.43
N HIS A 157 6.45 -7.49 -16.57
CA HIS A 157 7.08 -8.74 -16.16
C HIS A 157 6.03 -9.79 -15.80
N PRO A 158 6.34 -11.09 -15.91
CA PRO A 158 5.45 -12.15 -15.44
C PRO A 158 5.15 -12.00 -13.95
N TRP A 159 3.93 -12.29 -13.55
CA TRP A 159 3.59 -12.37 -12.13
C TRP A 159 4.04 -13.72 -11.58
N TYR A 160 4.75 -13.71 -10.49
CA TYR A 160 5.17 -14.93 -9.82
C TYR A 160 4.31 -15.19 -8.58
N VAL A 161 3.92 -16.47 -8.42
CA VAL A 161 3.25 -16.93 -7.20
C VAL A 161 4.31 -17.07 -6.11
N LEU A 162 4.22 -16.20 -5.13
CA LEU A 162 5.15 -16.14 -4.01
C LEU A 162 4.47 -16.66 -2.72
N TYR A 163 5.23 -16.63 -1.61
CA TYR A 163 4.66 -16.85 -0.30
C TYR A 163 3.31 -16.10 -0.14
N PRO A 164 2.26 -16.71 0.46
CA PRO A 164 2.26 -17.96 1.25
C PRO A 164 2.00 -19.25 0.48
N THR A 165 1.94 -19.23 -0.84
CA THR A 165 1.81 -20.46 -1.61
C THR A 165 3.06 -21.31 -1.48
N LYS A 166 2.90 -22.62 -1.36
CA LYS A 166 4.04 -23.53 -1.35
C LYS A 166 4.68 -23.55 -2.73
N ARG A 167 5.97 -23.36 -2.80
CA ARG A 167 6.77 -23.73 -3.98
C ARG A 167 6.82 -25.27 -4.04
N THR A 168 5.98 -25.89 -4.84
CA THR A 168 5.90 -27.34 -4.86
C THR A 168 6.84 -28.00 -5.89
N ASP A 169 7.38 -27.26 -6.87
CA ASP A 169 8.05 -27.88 -8.00
C ASP A 169 9.06 -27.02 -8.76
N GLY A 170 9.43 -25.86 -8.18
CA GLY A 170 10.29 -24.92 -8.92
C GLY A 170 9.58 -24.20 -10.07
N SER A 171 8.32 -24.49 -10.33
CA SER A 171 7.50 -23.70 -11.23
C SER A 171 7.25 -22.35 -10.59
N ASN A 172 7.84 -21.34 -11.15
CA ASN A 172 7.72 -19.97 -10.64
C ASN A 172 6.41 -19.33 -11.01
N ALA A 173 5.49 -20.12 -11.56
CA ALA A 173 4.57 -19.40 -12.36
C ALA A 173 3.18 -19.46 -11.77
N TYR A 174 2.60 -18.36 -11.77
CA TYR A 174 1.32 -18.24 -12.40
C TYR A 174 1.24 -19.24 -13.57
N PRO A 175 0.05 -19.81 -13.81
CA PRO A 175 -0.15 -20.58 -15.06
C PRO A 175 0.46 -19.76 -16.20
N PRO A 176 1.03 -20.41 -17.22
CA PRO A 176 1.71 -19.77 -18.35
C PRO A 176 0.91 -18.66 -19.07
N SER A 177 -0.33 -18.50 -18.73
CA SER A 177 -1.27 -17.53 -19.25
C SER A 177 -1.15 -16.10 -18.66
N PHE A 178 -0.21 -15.84 -17.76
CA PHE A 178 0.02 -14.50 -17.22
C PHE A 178 1.27 -13.85 -17.79
N ASP A 179 1.52 -14.09 -19.07
CA ASP A 179 2.54 -13.35 -19.80
C ASP A 179 2.05 -11.92 -20.04
N ALA A 180 2.92 -10.96 -19.76
CA ALA A 180 2.71 -9.59 -20.21
C ALA A 180 2.71 -9.59 -21.76
N PRO A 181 1.86 -8.80 -22.40
CA PRO A 181 1.84 -8.71 -23.86
C PRO A 181 3.14 -8.14 -24.41
#